data_c7d336c2a844be0bacf61afae8fc9365
#
_entry.id   c7d336c2a844be0bacf61afae8fc9365
#
_cell.length_a   1.000
_cell.length_b   1.000
_cell.length_c   1.000
_cell.angle_alpha   90.00
_cell.angle_beta   90.00
_cell.angle_gamma   90.00
#
_symmetry.space_group_name_H-M   'P 1'
#
loop_
_entity.id
_entity.type
_entity.pdbx_description
1 polymer ?
#
loop_
_entity_poly.entity_id
_entity_poly.type
_entity_poly.pdbx_seq_one_letter_code
_entity_poly.pdbx_strand_id
1 'polypeptide(L)'
;VGYIDADLQTSPEDFNLLLPYAADYELVMGIRANRKDSFFKNLQSKIANGFRRSMTGDTAKDTGCPLKVMHTDVARRLPFFTGMHRFLPALMLLEKGRMMQIPVRHFPRMAGVSKYHLWNRLVSPFMDCFAYRWMKKRYIRYQVGEHNFAETEV
;
A
#
# COMPACT_ATOMS: atom_id res chain seq x y z
N VAL A 1 -2.60 3.70 12.16
CA VAL A 1 -3.15 2.39 11.77
C VAL A 1 -2.03 1.52 11.23
N GLY A 2 -1.90 0.28 11.74
CA GLY A 2 -1.00 -0.74 11.22
C GLY A 2 -1.75 -1.71 10.29
N TYR A 3 -1.09 -2.16 9.24
CA TYR A 3 -1.57 -3.19 8.33
C TYR A 3 -0.53 -4.30 8.21
N ILE A 4 -0.96 -5.55 8.36
CA ILE A 4 -0.15 -6.75 8.22
C ILE A 4 -1.02 -7.90 7.69
N ASP A 5 -0.46 -8.75 6.81
CA ASP A 5 -1.13 -9.98 6.38
C ASP A 5 -0.95 -11.09 7.43
N ALA A 6 -1.98 -11.90 7.60
CA ALA A 6 -1.99 -13.01 8.59
C ALA A 6 -1.31 -14.30 8.08
N ASP A 7 -0.49 -14.22 7.02
CA ASP A 7 0.17 -15.38 6.39
C ASP A 7 1.55 -15.73 6.95
N LEU A 8 1.94 -15.06 8.04
CA LEU A 8 3.20 -15.25 8.76
C LEU A 8 4.49 -15.00 7.92
N GLN A 9 4.36 -14.32 6.79
CA GLN A 9 5.52 -13.98 5.96
C GLN A 9 6.26 -12.72 6.44
N THR A 10 5.67 -11.96 7.35
CA THR A 10 6.29 -10.82 8.05
C THR A 10 6.09 -10.94 9.55
N SER A 11 7.01 -10.37 10.31
CA SER A 11 6.95 -10.40 11.77
C SER A 11 6.25 -9.15 12.31
N PRO A 12 5.29 -9.28 13.26
CA PRO A 12 4.68 -8.13 13.93
C PRO A 12 5.71 -7.24 14.64
N GLU A 13 6.81 -7.81 15.14
CA GLU A 13 7.89 -7.06 15.80
C GLU A 13 8.57 -6.06 14.86
N ASP A 14 8.50 -6.30 13.53
CA ASP A 14 9.06 -5.39 12.54
C ASP A 14 8.28 -4.07 12.43
N PHE A 15 7.10 -3.94 13.08
CA PHE A 15 6.47 -2.63 13.29
C PHE A 15 7.38 -1.68 14.06
N ASN A 16 8.19 -2.19 15.01
CA ASN A 16 9.14 -1.37 15.75
C ASN A 16 10.20 -0.70 14.86
N LEU A 17 10.45 -1.21 13.66
CA LEU A 17 11.33 -0.59 12.66
C LEU A 17 10.64 0.57 11.92
N LEU A 18 9.31 0.52 11.79
CA LEU A 18 8.53 1.51 11.06
C LEU A 18 8.06 2.67 11.96
N LEU A 19 7.70 2.38 13.20
CA LEU A 19 7.10 3.34 14.13
C LEU A 19 7.93 4.62 14.36
N PRO A 20 9.28 4.58 14.46
CA PRO A 20 10.09 5.80 14.65
C PRO A 20 9.92 6.82 13.52
N TYR A 21 9.56 6.39 12.31
CA TYR A 21 9.36 7.26 11.15
C TYR A 21 7.91 7.74 11.00
N ALA A 22 6.98 7.18 11.78
CA ALA A 22 5.57 7.53 11.70
C ALA A 22 5.25 8.95 12.19
N ALA A 23 6.17 9.60 12.91
CA ALA A 23 6.02 11.00 13.29
C ALA A 23 6.23 11.96 12.08
N ASP A 24 7.11 11.59 11.14
CA ASP A 24 7.54 12.45 10.04
C ASP A 24 6.88 12.08 8.70
N TYR A 25 6.32 10.89 8.59
CA TYR A 25 5.75 10.35 7.34
C TYR A 25 4.35 9.82 7.55
N GLU A 26 3.43 10.22 6.70
CA GLU A 26 2.03 9.81 6.75
C GLU A 26 1.84 8.33 6.38
N LEU A 27 2.79 7.75 5.62
CA LEU A 27 2.85 6.31 5.29
C LEU A 27 4.27 5.80 5.45
N VAL A 28 4.48 4.84 6.32
CA VAL A 28 5.73 4.07 6.42
C VAL A 28 5.44 2.63 6.02
N MET A 29 6.20 2.09 5.08
CA MET A 29 5.97 0.73 4.57
C MET A 29 7.26 -0.08 4.48
N GLY A 30 7.12 -1.38 4.68
CA GLY A 30 8.22 -2.30 4.53
C GLY A 30 8.64 -2.51 3.07
N ILE A 31 9.93 -2.81 2.89
CA ILE A 31 10.46 -3.43 1.66
C ILE A 31 11.00 -4.79 2.06
N ARG A 32 10.54 -5.84 1.42
CA ARG A 32 10.98 -7.19 1.70
C ARG A 32 12.45 -7.37 1.33
N ALA A 33 13.30 -7.48 2.35
CA ALA A 33 14.72 -7.79 2.17
C ALA A 33 14.93 -9.25 1.73
N ASN A 34 15.96 -9.50 0.95
CA ASN A 34 16.42 -10.85 0.57
C ASN A 34 15.36 -11.76 -0.07
N ARG A 35 14.48 -11.23 -0.94
CA ARG A 35 13.54 -12.06 -1.71
C ARG A 35 14.31 -13.06 -2.57
N LYS A 36 14.23 -14.34 -2.21
CA LYS A 36 14.75 -15.47 -3.00
C LYS A 36 13.72 -15.90 -4.07
N ASP A 37 13.33 -14.99 -4.93
CA ASP A 37 12.44 -15.32 -6.06
C ASP A 37 13.27 -15.75 -7.28
N SER A 38 12.66 -16.58 -8.15
CA SER A 38 13.29 -16.93 -9.42
C SER A 38 13.49 -15.71 -10.31
N PHE A 39 14.47 -15.76 -11.21
CA PHE A 39 14.78 -14.69 -12.16
C PHE A 39 13.53 -14.17 -12.91
N PHE A 40 12.69 -15.10 -13.40
CA PHE A 40 11.44 -14.76 -14.11
C PHE A 40 10.45 -14.00 -13.23
N LYS A 41 10.26 -14.39 -11.97
CA LYS A 41 9.39 -13.69 -11.03
C LYS A 41 9.90 -12.28 -10.72
N ASN A 42 11.21 -12.13 -10.59
CA ASN A 42 11.84 -10.82 -10.36
C ASN A 42 11.68 -9.90 -11.58
N LEU A 43 11.87 -10.42 -12.81
CA LEU A 43 11.68 -9.65 -14.04
C LEU A 43 10.22 -9.23 -14.19
N GLN A 44 9.27 -10.14 -14.00
CA GLN A 44 7.83 -9.85 -14.04
C GLN A 44 7.44 -8.79 -13.02
N SER A 45 7.95 -8.87 -11.78
CA SER A 45 7.74 -7.86 -10.75
C SER A 45 8.31 -6.50 -11.14
N LYS A 46 9.49 -6.46 -11.75
CA LYS A 46 10.11 -5.20 -12.22
C LYS A 46 9.27 -4.53 -13.30
N ILE A 47 8.79 -5.30 -14.29
CA ILE A 47 7.93 -4.79 -15.38
C ILE A 47 6.61 -4.28 -14.80
N ALA A 48 5.94 -5.07 -13.97
CA ALA A 48 4.66 -4.68 -13.36
C ALA A 48 4.80 -3.43 -12.47
N ASN A 49 5.85 -3.36 -11.65
CA ASN A 49 6.12 -2.18 -10.82
C ASN A 49 6.53 -0.95 -11.66
N GLY A 50 7.27 -1.15 -12.74
CA GLY A 50 7.61 -0.07 -13.69
C GLY A 50 6.38 0.53 -14.33
N PHE A 51 5.50 -0.32 -14.87
CA PHE A 51 4.22 0.11 -15.43
C PHE A 51 3.36 0.84 -14.39
N ARG A 52 3.17 0.24 -13.21
CA ARG A 52 2.40 0.88 -12.13
C ARG A 52 2.96 2.26 -11.80
N ARG A 53 4.26 2.38 -11.56
CA ARG A 53 4.90 3.69 -11.24
C ARG A 53 4.70 4.72 -12.34
N SER A 54 4.78 4.33 -13.61
CA SER A 54 4.52 5.26 -14.73
C SER A 54 3.07 5.74 -14.76
N MET A 55 2.14 4.88 -14.35
CA MET A 55 0.70 5.20 -14.32
C MET A 55 0.29 6.00 -13.09
N THR A 56 0.86 5.72 -11.94
CA THR A 56 0.47 6.31 -10.65
C THR A 56 1.34 7.51 -10.25
N GLY A 57 2.61 7.49 -10.65
CA GLY A 57 3.59 8.50 -10.25
C GLY A 57 4.18 8.28 -8.85
N ASP A 58 3.89 7.14 -8.20
CA ASP A 58 4.49 6.82 -6.90
C ASP A 58 5.92 6.26 -7.04
N THR A 59 6.67 6.29 -5.95
CA THR A 59 8.07 5.85 -5.88
C THR A 59 8.25 4.51 -5.16
N ALA A 60 7.14 3.81 -4.83
CA ALA A 60 7.20 2.59 -4.04
C ALA A 60 7.93 1.46 -4.79
N LYS A 61 8.91 0.87 -4.11
CA LYS A 61 9.72 -0.25 -4.64
C LYS A 61 9.02 -1.59 -4.46
N ASP A 62 8.31 -1.79 -3.36
CA ASP A 62 7.62 -3.03 -3.02
C ASP A 62 6.24 -2.79 -2.43
N THR A 63 5.24 -2.57 -3.29
CA THR A 63 3.85 -2.40 -2.84
C THR A 63 3.21 -3.68 -2.32
N GLY A 64 3.80 -4.83 -2.63
CA GLY A 64 3.34 -6.13 -2.16
C GLY A 64 3.80 -6.49 -0.75
N CYS A 65 4.64 -5.67 -0.10
CA CYS A 65 4.96 -5.88 1.30
C CYS A 65 3.73 -5.60 2.16
N PRO A 66 3.29 -6.56 3.01
CA PRO A 66 2.09 -6.39 3.80
C PRO A 66 2.28 -5.48 5.03
N LEU A 67 3.53 -5.20 5.43
CA LEU A 67 3.79 -4.43 6.63
C LEU A 67 3.77 -2.93 6.32
N LYS A 68 2.79 -2.21 6.88
CA LYS A 68 2.59 -0.78 6.68
C LYS A 68 2.04 -0.11 7.93
N VAL A 69 2.47 1.12 8.17
CA VAL A 69 1.93 2.02 9.21
C VAL A 69 1.50 3.31 8.53
N MET A 70 0.33 3.83 8.85
CA MET A 70 -0.14 5.09 8.32
C MET A 70 -0.93 5.88 9.37
N HIS A 71 -0.97 7.20 9.22
CA HIS A 71 -1.76 8.07 10.07
C HIS A 71 -3.25 7.74 9.95
N THR A 72 -3.95 7.68 11.07
CA THR A 72 -5.37 7.27 11.11
C THR A 72 -6.27 8.25 10.38
N ASP A 73 -6.03 9.54 10.51
CA ASP A 73 -6.78 10.59 9.85
C ASP A 73 -6.63 10.55 8.33
N VAL A 74 -5.41 10.24 7.83
CA VAL A 74 -5.18 10.02 6.40
C VAL A 74 -5.86 8.73 5.93
N ALA A 75 -5.72 7.64 6.70
CA ALA A 75 -6.34 6.35 6.37
C ALA A 75 -7.86 6.46 6.20
N ARG A 76 -8.54 7.29 7.03
CA ARG A 76 -9.99 7.52 6.98
C ARG A 76 -10.45 8.25 5.73
N ARG A 77 -9.57 9.04 5.10
CA ARG A 77 -9.89 9.79 3.87
C ARG A 77 -9.63 9.01 2.59
N LEU A 78 -8.84 7.93 2.67
CA LEU A 78 -8.52 7.15 1.47
C LEU A 78 -9.75 6.45 0.90
N PRO A 79 -9.93 6.44 -0.43
CA PRO A 79 -11.02 5.70 -1.05
C PRO A 79 -10.86 4.21 -0.88
N PHE A 80 -11.92 3.53 -0.44
CA PHE A 80 -11.94 2.08 -0.23
C PHE A 80 -12.37 1.35 -1.51
N PHE A 81 -11.54 0.42 -1.98
CA PHE A 81 -11.86 -0.50 -3.07
C PHE A 81 -11.06 -1.80 -2.94
N THR A 82 -11.56 -2.87 -3.57
CA THR A 82 -10.88 -4.16 -3.59
C THR A 82 -9.49 -4.05 -4.22
N GLY A 83 -8.44 -4.49 -3.54
CA GLY A 83 -7.07 -4.40 -4.04
C GLY A 83 -6.33 -3.10 -3.70
N MET A 84 -6.97 -2.14 -3.01
CA MET A 84 -6.38 -0.85 -2.64
C MET A 84 -5.05 -0.94 -1.90
N HIS A 85 -4.81 -2.03 -1.17
CA HIS A 85 -3.57 -2.25 -0.41
C HIS A 85 -2.30 -2.15 -1.27
N ARG A 86 -2.41 -2.44 -2.59
CA ARG A 86 -1.31 -2.31 -3.56
C ARG A 86 -1.12 -0.88 -4.05
N PHE A 87 -2.15 -0.04 -3.88
CA PHE A 87 -2.18 1.35 -4.33
C PHE A 87 -2.00 2.35 -3.18
N LEU A 88 -1.83 1.91 -1.94
CA LEU A 88 -1.65 2.81 -0.79
C LEU A 88 -0.59 3.89 -1.03
N PRO A 89 0.59 3.61 -1.62
CA PRO A 89 1.54 4.65 -1.97
C PRO A 89 0.99 5.68 -2.95
N ALA A 90 0.27 5.22 -3.96
CA ALA A 90 -0.34 6.10 -4.95
C ALA A 90 -1.49 6.93 -4.34
N LEU A 91 -2.33 6.29 -3.53
CA LEU A 91 -3.43 6.97 -2.81
C LEU A 91 -2.89 8.02 -1.83
N MET A 92 -1.74 7.74 -1.20
CA MET A 92 -1.05 8.70 -0.34
C MET A 92 -0.67 9.99 -1.10
N LEU A 93 -0.33 9.88 -2.40
CA LEU A 93 -0.05 11.06 -3.23
C LEU A 93 -1.31 11.93 -3.47
N LEU A 94 -2.52 11.35 -3.46
CA LEU A 94 -3.76 12.12 -3.56
C LEU A 94 -3.93 13.02 -2.33
N GLU A 95 -3.53 12.51 -1.17
CA GLU A 95 -3.54 13.25 0.10
C GLU A 95 -2.33 14.18 0.29
N LYS A 96 -1.40 14.24 -0.68
CA LYS A 96 -0.12 14.98 -0.58
C LYS A 96 0.72 14.53 0.61
N GLY A 97 0.53 13.29 1.05
CA GLY A 97 1.28 12.70 2.15
C GLY A 97 2.67 12.24 1.71
N ARG A 98 3.59 12.25 2.67
CA ARG A 98 4.97 11.77 2.51
C ARG A 98 5.03 10.28 2.83
N MET A 99 5.93 9.58 2.15
CA MET A 99 6.10 8.14 2.30
C MET A 99 7.56 7.79 2.59
N MET A 100 7.77 6.86 3.53
CA MET A 100 9.06 6.23 3.81
C MET A 100 9.00 4.73 3.57
N GLN A 101 10.11 4.15 3.12
CA GLN A 101 10.23 2.71 2.88
C GLN A 101 11.42 2.15 3.66
N ILE A 102 11.18 1.13 4.49
CA ILE A 102 12.16 0.54 5.41
C ILE A 102 12.36 -0.94 5.07
N PRO A 103 13.59 -1.44 4.95
CA PRO A 103 13.82 -2.88 4.80
C PRO A 103 13.29 -3.65 6.01
N VAL A 104 12.49 -4.70 5.74
CA VAL A 104 11.93 -5.60 6.76
C VAL A 104 12.21 -7.05 6.43
N ARG A 105 12.18 -7.91 7.44
CA ARG A 105 12.36 -9.35 7.27
C ARG A 105 11.23 -9.95 6.44
N HIS A 106 11.54 -10.98 5.69
CA HIS A 106 10.56 -11.73 4.93
C HIS A 106 10.83 -13.22 5.05
N PHE A 107 9.82 -13.94 5.51
CA PHE A 107 9.88 -15.36 5.77
C PHE A 107 9.18 -16.18 4.67
N PRO A 108 9.61 -17.42 4.42
CA PRO A 108 8.85 -18.32 3.56
C PRO A 108 7.45 -18.56 4.13
N ARG A 109 6.46 -18.73 3.26
CA ARG A 109 5.11 -19.08 3.68
C ARG A 109 5.11 -20.44 4.39
N MET A 110 4.58 -20.48 5.60
CA MET A 110 4.55 -21.71 6.42
C MET A 110 3.33 -22.59 6.13
N ALA A 111 2.22 -22.01 5.65
CA ALA A 111 0.98 -22.74 5.37
C ALA A 111 0.18 -22.13 4.21
N GLY A 112 -0.66 -22.95 3.59
CA GLY A 112 -1.60 -22.53 2.55
C GLY A 112 -1.04 -22.55 1.13
N VAL A 113 -1.94 -22.78 0.16
CA VAL A 113 -1.65 -22.71 -1.28
C VAL A 113 -2.12 -21.37 -1.81
N SER A 114 -1.36 -20.75 -2.70
CA SER A 114 -1.78 -19.51 -3.34
C SER A 114 -3.04 -19.75 -4.19
N LYS A 115 -4.18 -19.22 -3.74
CA LYS A 115 -5.48 -19.34 -4.44
C LYS A 115 -5.60 -18.42 -5.68
N TYR A 116 -4.57 -17.63 -5.99
CA TYR A 116 -4.63 -16.65 -7.07
C TYR A 116 -4.17 -17.23 -8.39
N HIS A 117 -5.07 -17.28 -9.38
CA HIS A 117 -4.72 -17.54 -10.77
C HIS A 117 -3.93 -16.35 -11.36
N LEU A 118 -3.07 -16.63 -12.33
CA LEU A 118 -2.17 -15.64 -12.96
C LEU A 118 -2.93 -14.44 -13.54
N TRP A 119 -4.11 -14.68 -14.13
CA TRP A 119 -4.98 -13.64 -14.70
C TRP A 119 -5.46 -12.62 -13.67
N ASN A 120 -5.95 -13.09 -12.52
CA ASN A 120 -6.44 -12.19 -11.46
C ASN A 120 -5.32 -11.36 -10.83
N ARG A 121 -4.07 -11.88 -10.91
CA ARG A 121 -2.89 -11.16 -10.40
C ARG A 121 -2.38 -10.08 -11.33
N LEU A 122 -2.67 -10.15 -12.62
CA LEU A 122 -2.17 -9.23 -13.64
C LEU A 122 -3.25 -8.26 -14.12
N VAL A 123 -4.44 -8.78 -14.46
CA VAL A 123 -5.51 -7.98 -15.06
C VAL A 123 -6.09 -6.97 -14.07
N SER A 124 -6.44 -7.40 -12.84
CA SER A 124 -7.04 -6.49 -11.87
C SER A 124 -6.11 -5.31 -11.53
N PRO A 125 -4.83 -5.50 -11.12
CA PRO A 125 -3.94 -4.38 -10.86
C PRO A 125 -3.65 -3.51 -12.08
N PHE A 126 -3.70 -4.08 -13.28
CA PHE A 126 -3.56 -3.33 -14.52
C PHE A 126 -4.74 -2.37 -14.71
N MET A 127 -5.97 -2.87 -14.60
CA MET A 127 -7.19 -2.05 -14.68
C MET A 127 -7.25 -1.01 -13.56
N ASP A 128 -6.84 -1.38 -12.35
CA ASP A 128 -6.78 -0.48 -11.20
C ASP A 128 -5.85 0.73 -11.44
N CYS A 129 -4.79 0.58 -12.26
CA CYS A 129 -3.93 1.70 -12.66
C CYS A 129 -4.70 2.76 -13.47
N PHE A 130 -5.60 2.34 -14.37
CA PHE A 130 -6.45 3.27 -15.13
C PHE A 130 -7.50 3.91 -14.23
N ALA A 131 -8.13 3.12 -13.36
CA ALA A 131 -9.07 3.63 -12.35
C ALA A 131 -8.40 4.69 -11.45
N TYR A 132 -7.18 4.44 -10.98
CA TYR A 132 -6.40 5.41 -10.23
C TYR A 132 -6.14 6.70 -11.04
N ARG A 133 -5.73 6.61 -12.31
CA ARG A 133 -5.51 7.80 -13.16
C ARG A 133 -6.78 8.61 -13.36
N TRP A 134 -7.92 7.93 -13.53
CA TRP A 134 -9.22 8.57 -13.62
C TRP A 134 -9.54 9.27 -12.30
N MET A 135 -9.40 8.59 -11.18
CA MET A 135 -9.60 9.14 -9.83
C MET A 135 -8.71 10.35 -9.57
N LYS A 136 -7.41 10.25 -9.87
CA LYS A 136 -6.42 11.34 -9.67
C LYS A 136 -6.84 12.65 -10.35
N LYS A 137 -7.48 12.58 -11.51
CA LYS A 137 -7.97 13.77 -12.23
C LYS A 137 -9.21 14.41 -11.59
N ARG A 138 -9.93 13.68 -10.73
CA ARG A 138 -11.22 14.06 -10.15
C ARG A 138 -11.20 14.12 -8.63
N TYR A 139 -10.08 13.79 -8.01
CA TYR A 139 -9.96 13.74 -6.57
C TYR A 139 -10.12 15.13 -5.97
N ILE A 140 -11.09 15.27 -5.08
CA ILE A 140 -11.35 16.51 -4.34
C ILE A 140 -10.84 16.31 -2.92
N ARG A 141 -9.83 17.11 -2.55
CA ARG A 141 -9.34 17.18 -1.18
C ARG A 141 -10.05 18.33 -0.48
N TYR A 142 -10.74 18.03 0.59
CA TYR A 142 -11.42 19.03 1.40
C TYR A 142 -11.10 18.85 2.88
N GLN A 143 -11.28 19.92 3.64
CA GLN A 143 -11.29 19.89 5.10
C GLN A 143 -12.65 20.39 5.54
N VAL A 144 -13.29 19.67 6.47
CA VAL A 144 -14.50 20.14 7.10
C VAL A 144 -14.09 21.24 8.07
N GLY A 145 -14.65 22.43 7.88
CA GLY A 145 -14.50 23.54 8.82
C GLY A 145 -15.41 23.39 10.04
N GLU A 146 -15.99 24.47 10.50
CA GLU A 146 -17.00 24.42 11.56
C GLU A 146 -18.28 23.77 11.05
N HIS A 147 -18.88 22.89 11.85
CA HIS A 147 -20.16 22.26 11.57
C HIS A 147 -21.09 22.42 12.79
N ASN A 148 -22.35 22.65 12.52
CA ASN A 148 -23.39 22.83 13.55
C ASN A 148 -24.18 21.53 13.83
N PHE A 149 -23.65 20.37 13.43
CA PHE A 149 -24.29 19.08 13.72
C PHE A 149 -23.92 18.66 15.14
N ALA A 150 -24.93 18.32 15.95
CA ALA A 150 -24.68 17.61 17.21
C ALA A 150 -24.00 16.25 16.90
N GLU A 151 -22.93 15.94 17.62
CA GLU A 151 -22.36 14.59 17.56
C GLU A 151 -23.41 13.60 18.05
N THR A 152 -24.02 12.86 17.13
CA THR A 152 -24.85 11.72 17.49
C THR A 152 -23.90 10.58 17.80
N GLU A 153 -23.72 10.27 19.07
CA GLU A 153 -23.03 9.05 19.50
C GLU A 153 -23.75 7.84 18.88
N VAL A 154 -23.02 7.07 18.07
CA VAL A 154 -23.46 5.78 17.49
C VAL A 154 -22.71 4.68 18.20
#